data_24ef5977469efa9bcb35e8d9f9e1d77e
#
_entry.id   24ef5977469efa9bcb35e8d9f9e1d77e
#
_cell.length_a   1.000
_cell.length_b   1.000
_cell.length_c   1.000
_cell.angle_alpha   90.00
_cell.angle_beta   90.00
_cell.angle_gamma   90.00
#
_symmetry.space_group_name_H-M   'P 1'
#
loop_
_entity.id
_entity.type
_entity.pdbx_description
1 polymer ?
#
loop_
_entity_poly.entity_id
_entity_poly.type
_entity_poly.pdbx_seq_one_letter_code
_entity_poly.pdbx_strand_id
1 'polypeptide(L)' 'MPEVFVAAGSNVEPVIHLHRALGILRAYYPGLRRSRAWRNAAVGFEGDDFVNLVVAF' A
#
# COMPACT_ATOMS: atom_id res chain seq x y z
N MET A 1 12.96 -10.82 16.22
CA MET A 1 11.52 -10.57 16.00
C MET A 1 11.17 -10.98 14.58
N PRO A 2 10.09 -11.76 14.40
CA PRO A 2 9.67 -12.08 13.05
C PRO A 2 9.22 -10.83 12.32
N GLU A 3 9.54 -10.77 11.04
CA GLU A 3 9.15 -9.68 10.18
C GLU A 3 7.81 -10.00 9.53
N VAL A 4 6.92 -9.02 9.46
CA VAL A 4 5.61 -9.14 8.84
C VAL A 4 5.59 -8.36 7.54
N PHE A 5 5.07 -8.99 6.48
CA PHE A 5 4.89 -8.36 5.17
C PHE A 5 3.40 -8.19 4.90
N VAL A 6 3.00 -6.99 4.57
CA VAL A 6 1.60 -6.67 4.26
C VAL A 6 1.53 -6.00 2.90
N ALA A 7 0.69 -6.54 2.03
CA ALA A 7 0.40 -5.91 0.75
C ALA A 7 -0.75 -4.91 0.93
N ALA A 8 -0.60 -3.74 0.34
CA ALA A 8 -1.63 -2.71 0.37
C ALA A 8 -1.92 -2.23 -1.05
N GLY A 9 -3.19 -2.06 -1.35
CA GLY A 9 -3.60 -1.61 -2.68
C GLY A 9 -4.85 -0.74 -2.61
N SER A 10 -4.97 0.17 -3.57
CA SER A 10 -6.14 1.03 -3.70
C SER A 10 -6.32 1.43 -5.15
N ASN A 11 -7.58 1.53 -5.59
CA ASN A 11 -7.93 2.08 -6.90
C ASN A 11 -8.81 3.33 -6.79
N VAL A 12 -9.11 3.76 -5.58
CA VAL A 12 -9.86 4.99 -5.31
C VAL A 12 -8.90 5.98 -4.67
N GLU A 13 -8.58 7.04 -5.41
CA GLU A 13 -7.62 8.06 -4.98
C GLU A 13 -6.40 7.44 -4.29
N PRO A 14 -5.67 6.56 -4.98
CA PRO A 14 -4.69 5.67 -4.33
C PRO A 14 -3.55 6.42 -3.65
N VAL A 15 -3.10 7.53 -4.22
CA VAL A 15 -2.00 8.31 -3.61
C VAL A 15 -2.40 8.81 -2.23
N ILE A 16 -3.59 9.39 -2.12
CA ILE A 16 -4.09 9.92 -0.85
C ILE A 16 -4.32 8.79 0.17
N HIS A 17 -5.00 7.74 -0.24
CA HIS A 17 -5.33 6.63 0.65
C HIS A 17 -4.11 5.86 1.13
N LEU A 18 -3.17 5.56 0.23
CA LEU A 18 -1.94 4.85 0.59
C LEU A 18 -1.03 5.71 1.47
N HIS A 19 -0.94 7.01 1.19
CA HIS A 19 -0.19 7.94 2.03
C HIS A 19 -0.72 7.98 3.45
N ARG A 20 -2.04 8.04 3.57
CA ARG A 20 -2.73 8.06 4.88
C ARG A 20 -2.50 6.75 5.63
N ALA A 21 -2.66 5.63 4.96
CA ALA A 21 -2.42 4.32 5.55
C ALA A 21 -0.98 4.15 6.02
N LEU A 22 -0.01 4.57 5.22
CA LEU A 22 1.41 4.52 5.60
C LEU A 22 1.70 5.41 6.80
N GLY A 23 1.09 6.60 6.87
CA GLY A 23 1.24 7.49 8.01
C GLY A 23 0.76 6.86 9.31
N ILE A 24 -0.39 6.20 9.28
CA ILE A 24 -0.95 5.49 10.43
C ILE A 24 -0.03 4.34 10.83
N LEU A 25 0.40 3.52 9.88
CA LEU A 25 1.27 2.38 10.16
C LEU A 25 2.61 2.80 10.74
N ARG A 26 3.20 3.88 10.22
CA ARG A 26 4.47 4.41 10.75
C ARG A 26 4.35 4.93 12.18
N ALA A 27 3.19 5.43 12.56
CA ALA A 27 2.94 5.84 13.94
C ALA A 27 3.00 4.67 14.91
N TYR A 28 2.50 3.49 14.48
CA TYR A 28 2.55 2.27 15.29
C TYR A 28 3.87 1.52 15.16
N TYR A 29 4.52 1.60 13.99
CA TYR A 29 5.73 0.84 13.67
C TYR A 29 6.78 1.77 13.07
N PRO A 30 7.53 2.52 13.90
CA PRO A 30 8.49 3.52 13.40
C PRO A 30 9.57 2.95 12.47
N GLY A 31 9.88 1.66 12.59
CA GLY A 31 10.83 0.98 11.72
C GLY A 31 10.26 0.45 10.43
N LEU A 32 9.02 0.79 10.10
CA LEU A 32 8.35 0.29 8.90
C LEU A 32 9.12 0.68 7.64
N ARG A 33 9.30 -0.32 6.76
CA ARG A 33 9.87 -0.15 5.43
C ARG A 33 8.80 -0.40 4.39
N ARG A 34 8.91 0.24 3.25
CA ARG A 34 7.99 0.01 2.14
C ARG A 34 8.73 -0.28 0.85
N SER A 35 8.09 -1.03 -0.03
CA SER A 35 8.52 -1.22 -1.40
C SER A 35 8.22 0.01 -2.25
N ARG A 36 8.65 -0.01 -3.50
CA ARG A 36 8.11 0.90 -4.51
C ARG A 36 6.63 0.62 -4.67
N ALA A 37 5.89 1.63 -5.06
CA ALA A 37 4.52 1.45 -5.51
C ALA A 37 4.52 1.04 -6.99
N TRP A 38 3.56 0.23 -7.40
CA TRP A 38 3.36 -0.12 -8.80
C TRP A 38 1.89 -0.07 -9.14
N ARG A 39 1.62 0.08 -10.43
CA ARG A 39 0.26 0.26 -10.93
C ARG A 39 -0.16 -0.95 -11.74
N ASN A 40 -1.37 -1.46 -11.47
CA ASN A 40 -1.98 -2.58 -12.17
C ASN A 40 -3.35 -2.19 -12.70
N ALA A 41 -3.70 -2.70 -13.87
CA ALA A 41 -5.06 -2.58 -14.38
C ALA A 41 -6.03 -3.37 -13.50
N ALA A 42 -7.26 -2.86 -13.37
CA ALA A 42 -8.34 -3.60 -12.73
C ALA A 42 -8.66 -4.85 -13.56
N VAL A 43 -8.81 -5.98 -12.89
CA VAL A 43 -9.07 -7.28 -13.55
C VAL A 43 -10.51 -7.70 -13.31
N GLY A 44 -11.22 -8.04 -14.40
CA GLY A 44 -12.59 -8.55 -14.33
C GLY A 44 -13.67 -7.48 -14.29
N PHE A 45 -13.31 -6.20 -14.34
CA PHE A 45 -14.27 -5.09 -14.38
C PHE A 45 -13.60 -3.84 -14.95
N GLU A 46 -14.40 -2.90 -15.42
CA GLU A 46 -13.94 -1.57 -15.80
C GLU A 46 -13.77 -0.72 -14.56
N GLY A 47 -12.63 -0.07 -14.44
CA GLY A 47 -12.34 0.80 -13.32
C GLY A 47 -10.94 1.37 -13.40
N ASP A 48 -10.61 2.25 -12.48
CA ASP A 48 -9.29 2.85 -12.39
C ASP A 48 -8.25 1.80 -12.01
N ASP A 49 -7.01 2.03 -12.44
CA ASP A 49 -5.89 1.17 -12.10
C ASP A 49 -5.67 1.12 -10.58
N PHE A 50 -5.27 -0.05 -10.11
CA PHE A 50 -4.80 -0.19 -8.74
C PHE A 50 -3.37 0.31 -8.61
N VAL A 51 -3.08 0.97 -7.50
CA VAL A 51 -1.71 1.22 -7.06
C VAL A 51 -1.46 0.32 -5.85
N ASN A 52 -0.37 -0.42 -5.90
CA ASN A 52 -0.01 -1.41 -4.90
C ASN A 52 1.38 -1.16 -4.35
N LEU A 53 1.59 -1.57 -3.10
CA LEU A 53 2.92 -1.61 -2.49
C LEU A 53 2.93 -2.66 -1.39
N VAL A 54 4.13 -3.00 -0.93
CA VAL A 54 4.32 -3.92 0.19
C VAL A 54 5.03 -3.17 1.31
N VAL A 55 4.59 -3.38 2.53
CA VAL A 55 5.26 -2.87 3.72
C VAL A 55 5.77 -4.02 4.55
N ALA A 56 6.83 -3.76 5.30
CA ALA A 56 7.43 -4.72 6.22
C ALA A 56 7.70 -4.06 7.57
N PHE A 57 7.44 -4.80 8.62
CA PHE A 57 7.70 -4.35 9.98
C PHE A 57 7.74 -5.51 10.96
#